data_4f20678816b008bd3f307543102ad0c3
#
_entry.id   4f20678816b008bd3f307543102ad0c3
#
_cell.length_a   1.000
_cell.length_b   1.000
_cell.length_c   1.000
_cell.angle_alpha   90.00
_cell.angle_beta   90.00
_cell.angle_gamma   90.00
#
_symmetry.space_group_name_H-M   'P 1'
#
loop_
_entity.id
_entity.type
_entity.pdbx_description
1 polymer ?
#
loop_
_entity_poly.entity_id
_entity_poly.type
_entity_poly.pdbx_seq_one_letter_code
_entity_poly.pdbx_strand_id
1 'polypeptide(L)'
;ILVGPIRHNLEAFGVAILAAVLLKWFCIEAYQIPTSSMQPTLMGSVEANVHDRILVIKLIQTFRDPKRWDITVFKYPLQKNQNYVKRIVGMPGDRLYISGGNVYQVEGDGENRKFTVLRKPDDLQEETWKNVYPQRRNTRAETKSLPQVFGASPSRAVDEIEGGFTLETNGKTAFLYFRDEADGGMVDRVWDGYPVDVARPMREQEAGNGFLVNQNRPQEIVPDVRLGCVVSIEKALKEFSLAIEVVRPEHEKYTYAFAVRGGKGVLEVRGADKSIVLGKSDEFDVALTPGTPTQLSFAHVDEQLIAWQDGTELQRFESAQWSCREGCAIPFSNPFTAPSDRKVSPQFRCTGGGKVTLTEVRIDRDQHYTRETAPEIIDVPEGHYYMMGDNTLQSIDSRGWTAITIGVDKDLNIVPLDSPDCVRQIRGNKRAMDLSGAPDRDETPIALPDQNTIIMIDEFGEILRLKGQPGSN
;
A
#
# COMPACT_ATOMS: atom_id res chain seq x y z
N ILE A 1 -0.07 -63.21 19.27
CA ILE A 1 0.69 -62.90 18.03
C ILE A 1 0.29 -61.54 17.39
N LEU A 2 -0.86 -60.97 17.74
CA LEU A 2 -1.32 -59.67 17.25
C LEU A 2 -0.80 -58.44 18.04
N VAL A 3 -0.12 -58.68 19.17
CA VAL A 3 0.32 -57.59 20.08
C VAL A 3 1.51 -56.81 19.51
N GLY A 4 2.40 -57.45 18.73
CA GLY A 4 3.59 -56.80 18.16
C GLY A 4 3.29 -55.69 17.15
N PRO A 5 2.47 -55.94 16.11
CA PRO A 5 2.13 -54.91 15.13
C PRO A 5 1.28 -53.76 15.72
N ILE A 6 0.39 -54.05 16.65
CA ILE A 6 -0.41 -53.04 17.34
C ILE A 6 0.48 -52.14 18.20
N ARG A 7 1.40 -52.74 18.96
CA ARG A 7 2.35 -51.98 19.78
C ARG A 7 3.24 -51.07 18.93
N HIS A 8 3.80 -51.59 17.83
CA HIS A 8 4.64 -50.79 16.91
C HIS A 8 3.87 -49.62 16.29
N ASN A 9 2.62 -49.83 15.88
CA ASN A 9 1.76 -48.78 15.36
C ASN A 9 1.43 -47.71 16.43
N LEU A 10 1.18 -48.12 17.66
CA LEU A 10 0.92 -47.21 18.79
C LEU A 10 2.17 -46.40 19.15
N GLU A 11 3.35 -47.01 19.16
CA GLU A 11 4.62 -46.31 19.37
C GLU A 11 4.90 -45.32 18.25
N ALA A 12 4.73 -45.69 16.96
CA ALA A 12 4.87 -44.80 15.81
C ALA A 12 3.87 -43.65 15.87
N PHE A 13 2.61 -43.89 16.23
CA PHE A 13 1.58 -42.89 16.41
C PHE A 13 1.93 -41.92 17.54
N GLY A 14 2.42 -42.45 18.67
CA GLY A 14 2.87 -41.61 19.78
C GLY A 14 4.03 -40.69 19.43
N VAL A 15 5.03 -41.18 18.70
CA VAL A 15 6.15 -40.36 18.19
C VAL A 15 5.66 -39.31 17.19
N ALA A 16 4.77 -39.67 16.27
CA ALA A 16 4.23 -38.75 15.30
C ALA A 16 3.42 -37.60 15.96
N ILE A 17 2.58 -37.94 16.96
CA ILE A 17 1.83 -36.94 17.73
C ILE A 17 2.78 -36.02 18.49
N LEU A 18 3.78 -36.59 19.18
CA LEU A 18 4.78 -35.80 19.92
C LEU A 18 5.53 -34.86 18.99
N ALA A 19 5.99 -35.35 17.83
CA ALA A 19 6.67 -34.54 16.82
C ALA A 19 5.75 -33.41 16.29
N ALA A 20 4.49 -33.69 16.01
CA ALA A 20 3.51 -32.72 15.57
C ALA A 20 3.26 -31.63 16.64
N VAL A 21 3.16 -32.01 17.90
CA VAL A 21 2.99 -31.09 19.02
C VAL A 21 4.23 -30.22 19.19
N LEU A 22 5.43 -30.77 19.12
CA LEU A 22 6.68 -30.02 19.21
C LEU A 22 6.83 -29.05 18.03
N LEU A 23 6.51 -29.47 16.79
CA LEU A 23 6.49 -28.63 15.62
C LEU A 23 5.53 -27.44 15.80
N LYS A 24 4.31 -27.71 16.26
CA LYS A 24 3.32 -26.66 16.51
C LYS A 24 3.75 -25.69 17.61
N TRP A 25 4.37 -26.17 18.68
CA TRP A 25 4.74 -25.30 19.80
C TRP A 25 5.96 -24.44 19.50
N PHE A 26 6.95 -25.00 18.81
CA PHE A 26 8.26 -24.35 18.66
C PHE A 26 8.54 -23.82 17.25
N CYS A 27 8.00 -24.45 16.20
CA CYS A 27 8.43 -24.17 14.85
C CYS A 27 7.40 -23.39 14.03
N ILE A 28 6.15 -23.85 13.99
CA ILE A 28 5.16 -23.37 13.03
C ILE A 28 3.81 -23.20 13.73
N GLU A 29 3.14 -22.10 13.43
CA GLU A 29 1.76 -21.88 13.87
C GLU A 29 0.90 -21.41 12.70
N ALA A 30 -0.29 -22.02 12.56
CA ALA A 30 -1.25 -21.66 11.53
C ALA A 30 -2.24 -20.62 12.07
N TYR A 31 -2.43 -19.56 11.32
CA TYR A 31 -3.42 -18.52 11.61
C TYR A 31 -4.36 -18.35 10.42
N GLN A 32 -5.57 -17.92 10.73
CA GLN A 32 -6.55 -17.44 9.76
C GLN A 32 -6.64 -15.92 9.89
N ILE A 33 -6.64 -15.22 8.76
CA ILE A 33 -6.70 -13.75 8.71
C ILE A 33 -8.16 -13.32 8.77
N PRO A 34 -8.63 -12.68 9.87
CA PRO A 34 -10.04 -12.31 10.00
C PRO A 34 -10.36 -10.92 9.46
N THR A 35 -9.36 -10.04 9.27
CA THR A 35 -9.58 -8.62 9.00
C THR A 35 -8.95 -8.15 7.70
N SER A 36 -9.48 -7.03 7.18
CA SER A 36 -9.05 -6.43 5.92
C SER A 36 -7.74 -5.61 6.00
N SER A 37 -7.14 -5.47 7.18
CA SER A 37 -6.04 -4.51 7.41
C SER A 37 -4.75 -4.76 6.62
N MET A 38 -4.55 -5.96 6.09
CA MET A 38 -3.39 -6.35 5.28
C MET A 38 -3.73 -6.60 3.82
N GLN A 39 -4.94 -6.29 3.40
CA GLN A 39 -5.35 -6.48 2.01
C GLN A 39 -4.61 -5.52 1.07
N PRO A 40 -4.38 -5.93 -0.19
CA PRO A 40 -4.66 -7.25 -0.76
C PRO A 40 -3.55 -8.29 -0.51
N THR A 41 -2.51 -7.96 0.25
CA THR A 41 -1.37 -8.87 0.53
C THR A 41 -1.81 -10.12 1.28
N LEU A 42 -2.67 -9.95 2.28
CA LEU A 42 -3.35 -11.02 3.01
C LEU A 42 -4.85 -10.71 3.04
N MET A 43 -5.63 -11.64 2.51
CA MET A 43 -7.08 -11.48 2.42
C MET A 43 -7.78 -11.91 3.70
N GLY A 44 -8.63 -11.04 4.24
CA GLY A 44 -9.47 -11.35 5.39
C GLY A 44 -10.68 -10.43 5.45
N SER A 45 -11.88 -11.01 5.61
CA SER A 45 -13.12 -10.29 5.91
C SER A 45 -14.09 -11.28 6.53
N VAL A 46 -14.53 -11.00 7.73
CA VAL A 46 -15.55 -11.79 8.41
C VAL A 46 -16.88 -11.66 7.67
N GLU A 47 -17.22 -10.46 7.24
CA GLU A 47 -18.47 -10.12 6.55
C GLU A 47 -18.58 -10.84 5.20
N ALA A 48 -17.46 -10.88 4.45
CA ALA A 48 -17.41 -11.56 3.15
C ALA A 48 -17.07 -13.06 3.26
N ASN A 49 -16.82 -13.58 4.45
CA ASN A 49 -16.37 -14.94 4.67
C ASN A 49 -15.15 -15.33 3.82
N VAL A 50 -14.23 -14.38 3.64
CA VAL A 50 -12.96 -14.55 2.92
C VAL A 50 -11.83 -14.54 3.94
N HIS A 51 -11.00 -15.59 3.95
CA HIS A 51 -9.93 -15.71 4.92
C HIS A 51 -8.72 -16.44 4.35
N ASP A 52 -7.59 -15.77 4.30
CA ASP A 52 -6.32 -16.45 4.05
C ASP A 52 -5.88 -17.24 5.29
N ARG A 53 -5.24 -18.36 5.03
CA ARG A 53 -4.56 -19.16 6.05
C ARG A 53 -3.07 -19.02 5.87
N ILE A 54 -2.39 -18.55 6.91
CA ILE A 54 -0.96 -18.34 6.90
C ILE A 54 -0.26 -19.30 7.86
N LEU A 55 0.96 -19.68 7.51
CA LEU A 55 1.86 -20.42 8.39
C LEU A 55 2.94 -19.45 8.89
N VAL A 56 3.00 -19.27 10.19
CA VAL A 56 3.99 -18.41 10.86
C VAL A 56 5.15 -19.27 11.33
N ILE A 57 6.35 -18.96 10.86
CA ILE A 57 7.59 -19.61 11.27
C ILE A 57 8.11 -18.93 12.52
N LYS A 58 7.88 -19.53 13.70
CA LYS A 58 8.30 -18.96 14.98
C LYS A 58 9.82 -18.93 15.14
N LEU A 59 10.51 -19.91 14.58
CA LEU A 59 11.96 -20.04 14.72
C LEU A 59 12.75 -18.96 14.01
N ILE A 60 12.16 -18.25 13.04
CA ILE A 60 12.90 -17.27 12.25
C ILE A 60 13.48 -16.15 13.11
N GLN A 61 12.73 -15.74 14.15
CA GLN A 61 13.16 -14.71 15.09
C GLN A 61 14.28 -15.17 16.05
N THR A 62 14.53 -16.47 16.14
CA THR A 62 15.67 -17.01 16.90
C THR A 62 16.98 -16.87 16.10
N PHE A 63 16.87 -16.83 14.77
CA PHE A 63 18.04 -16.84 13.87
C PHE A 63 18.34 -15.49 13.25
N ARG A 64 17.37 -14.59 13.22
CA ARG A 64 17.57 -13.22 12.75
C ARG A 64 16.63 -12.23 13.42
N ASP A 65 17.08 -11.00 13.55
CA ASP A 65 16.22 -9.88 13.95
C ASP A 65 15.20 -9.55 12.86
N PRO A 66 14.03 -9.01 13.24
CA PRO A 66 13.07 -8.48 12.30
C PRO A 66 13.69 -7.39 11.43
N LYS A 67 13.34 -7.36 10.15
CA LYS A 67 13.82 -6.35 9.20
C LYS A 67 12.68 -5.42 8.81
N ARG A 68 13.02 -4.21 8.37
CA ARG A 68 12.06 -3.33 7.72
C ARG A 68 11.40 -4.06 6.56
N TRP A 69 10.11 -3.86 6.41
CA TRP A 69 9.21 -4.48 5.45
C TRP A 69 8.80 -5.94 5.73
N ASP A 70 9.35 -6.61 6.74
CA ASP A 70 8.85 -7.94 7.13
C ASP A 70 7.37 -7.87 7.55
N ILE A 71 6.58 -8.86 7.14
CA ILE A 71 5.24 -9.08 7.68
C ILE A 71 5.38 -9.93 8.94
N THR A 72 4.90 -9.40 10.05
CA THR A 72 5.10 -10.02 11.37
C THR A 72 3.78 -10.22 12.10
N VAL A 73 3.62 -11.40 12.69
CA VAL A 73 2.55 -11.68 13.66
C VAL A 73 3.08 -11.41 15.06
N PHE A 74 2.39 -10.58 15.81
CA PHE A 74 2.80 -10.18 17.15
C PHE A 74 1.59 -10.00 18.08
N LYS A 75 1.85 -10.03 19.37
CA LYS A 75 0.81 -9.71 20.36
C LYS A 75 0.58 -8.20 20.38
N TYR A 76 -0.67 -7.78 20.24
CA TYR A 76 -1.02 -6.38 20.26
C TYR A 76 -0.61 -5.76 21.62
N PRO A 77 0.23 -4.72 21.66
CA PRO A 77 0.81 -4.22 22.90
C PRO A 77 -0.21 -3.71 23.93
N LEU A 78 -1.36 -3.24 23.45
CA LEU A 78 -2.43 -2.69 24.28
C LEU A 78 -3.55 -3.70 24.58
N GLN A 79 -3.44 -4.93 24.03
CA GLN A 79 -4.30 -6.09 24.30
C GLN A 79 -3.53 -7.38 24.00
N LYS A 80 -2.69 -7.80 24.90
CA LYS A 80 -1.74 -8.95 24.72
C LYS A 80 -2.38 -10.30 24.48
N ASN A 81 -3.70 -10.42 24.67
CA ASN A 81 -4.49 -11.61 24.32
C ASN A 81 -4.86 -11.70 22.83
N GLN A 82 -4.62 -10.62 22.04
CA GLN A 82 -4.88 -10.57 20.62
C GLN A 82 -3.59 -10.62 19.81
N ASN A 83 -3.59 -11.40 18.73
CA ASN A 83 -2.51 -11.41 17.76
C ASN A 83 -2.88 -10.52 16.58
N TYR A 84 -1.95 -9.65 16.21
CA TYR A 84 -2.05 -8.79 15.03
C TYR A 84 -1.03 -9.22 13.97
N VAL A 85 -1.37 -8.98 12.72
CA VAL A 85 -0.44 -9.10 11.60
C VAL A 85 -0.31 -7.75 10.95
N LYS A 86 0.92 -7.25 10.81
CA LYS A 86 1.26 -5.97 10.21
C LYS A 86 2.63 -6.05 9.54
N ARG A 87 2.93 -5.05 8.73
CA ARG A 87 4.26 -4.85 8.14
C ARG A 87 5.09 -3.92 9.01
N ILE A 88 6.36 -4.27 9.22
CA ILE A 88 7.33 -3.41 9.89
C ILE A 88 7.73 -2.30 8.93
N VAL A 89 7.35 -1.07 9.22
CA VAL A 89 7.70 0.11 8.43
C VAL A 89 8.81 0.92 9.10
N GLY A 90 8.79 1.03 10.44
CA GLY A 90 9.82 1.69 11.21
C GLY A 90 10.60 0.74 12.11
N MET A 91 11.91 0.94 12.15
CA MET A 91 12.85 0.22 13.00
C MET A 91 13.15 1.01 14.27
N PRO A 92 13.67 0.36 15.35
CA PRO A 92 14.09 1.07 16.54
C PRO A 92 15.06 2.22 16.24
N GLY A 93 14.81 3.39 16.81
CA GLY A 93 15.60 4.60 16.61
C GLY A 93 15.30 5.39 15.33
N ASP A 94 14.38 4.93 14.49
CA ASP A 94 13.98 5.68 13.29
C ASP A 94 13.21 6.96 13.64
N ARG A 95 13.43 7.96 12.80
CA ARG A 95 12.57 9.14 12.69
C ARG A 95 11.94 9.11 11.30
N LEU A 96 10.61 9.00 11.24
CA LEU A 96 9.91 8.77 9.99
C LEU A 96 9.01 9.95 9.62
N TYR A 97 8.85 10.15 8.32
CA TYR A 97 7.85 11.04 7.74
C TYR A 97 7.12 10.29 6.62
N ILE A 98 5.79 10.36 6.62
CA ILE A 98 4.95 9.69 5.62
C ILE A 98 4.29 10.75 4.76
N SER A 99 4.52 10.68 3.46
CA SER A 99 3.96 11.65 2.51
C SER A 99 3.90 11.07 1.10
N GLY A 100 2.80 11.35 0.38
CA GLY A 100 2.63 10.96 -1.03
C GLY A 100 2.68 9.47 -1.30
N GLY A 101 2.37 8.65 -0.32
CA GLY A 101 2.48 7.20 -0.41
C GLY A 101 3.81 6.64 0.09
N ASN A 102 4.83 7.48 0.21
CA ASN A 102 6.19 7.08 0.55
C ASN A 102 6.50 7.28 2.04
N VAL A 103 7.43 6.49 2.53
CA VAL A 103 8.00 6.62 3.87
C VAL A 103 9.42 7.14 3.75
N TYR A 104 9.74 8.16 4.54
CA TYR A 104 11.05 8.80 4.55
C TYR A 104 11.71 8.65 5.90
N GLN A 105 13.02 8.40 5.89
CA GLN A 105 13.87 8.63 7.04
C GLN A 105 14.12 10.13 7.18
N VAL A 106 14.05 10.64 8.40
CA VAL A 106 14.28 12.05 8.72
C VAL A 106 15.56 12.22 9.50
N GLU A 107 16.45 13.09 9.03
CA GLU A 107 17.68 13.47 9.72
C GLU A 107 17.65 14.98 10.03
N GLY A 108 18.27 15.38 11.13
CA GLY A 108 18.31 16.79 11.56
C GLY A 108 17.01 17.30 12.17
N ASP A 109 17.00 18.57 12.58
CA ASP A 109 15.87 19.21 13.27
C ASP A 109 15.53 20.56 12.66
N GLY A 110 14.28 21.00 12.88
CA GLY A 110 13.77 22.30 12.43
C GLY A 110 13.89 22.47 10.92
N GLU A 111 14.50 23.56 10.46
CA GLU A 111 14.69 23.87 9.05
C GLU A 111 15.83 23.07 8.39
N ASN A 112 16.65 22.40 9.16
CA ASN A 112 17.75 21.58 8.67
C ASN A 112 17.36 20.10 8.48
N ARG A 113 16.07 19.79 8.57
CA ARG A 113 15.56 18.44 8.30
C ARG A 113 15.86 18.00 6.88
N LYS A 114 16.36 16.78 6.76
CA LYS A 114 16.57 16.09 5.49
C LYS A 114 15.73 14.83 5.48
N PHE A 115 15.11 14.55 4.34
CA PHE A 115 14.24 13.42 4.13
C PHE A 115 14.87 12.49 3.09
N THR A 116 15.00 11.22 3.43
CA THR A 116 15.52 10.18 2.52
C THR A 116 14.47 9.10 2.36
N VAL A 117 14.05 8.83 1.11
CA VAL A 117 13.03 7.82 0.84
C VAL A 117 13.51 6.42 1.23
N LEU A 118 12.67 5.70 1.98
CA LEU A 118 12.93 4.33 2.39
C LEU A 118 12.34 3.38 1.35
N ARG A 119 13.20 2.85 0.50
CA ARG A 119 12.80 1.96 -0.59
C ARG A 119 12.62 0.52 -0.13
N LYS A 120 11.69 -0.14 -0.76
CA LYS A 120 11.55 -1.59 -0.66
C LYS A 120 12.66 -2.28 -1.45
N PRO A 121 13.17 -3.44 -1.00
CA PRO A 121 14.00 -4.31 -1.84
C PRO A 121 13.29 -4.70 -3.14
N ASP A 122 14.03 -4.93 -4.23
CA ASP A 122 13.42 -5.15 -5.55
C ASP A 122 12.49 -6.38 -5.61
N ASP A 123 12.82 -7.46 -4.90
CA ASP A 123 11.99 -8.66 -4.76
C ASP A 123 10.65 -8.33 -4.08
N LEU A 124 10.69 -7.57 -3.00
CA LEU A 124 9.49 -7.13 -2.31
C LEU A 124 8.71 -6.10 -3.14
N GLN A 125 9.40 -5.18 -3.82
CA GLN A 125 8.74 -4.22 -4.70
C GLN A 125 7.92 -4.93 -5.77
N GLU A 126 8.43 -6.02 -6.34
CA GLU A 126 7.68 -6.81 -7.34
C GLU A 126 6.42 -7.46 -6.74
N GLU A 127 6.47 -7.91 -5.49
CA GLU A 127 5.33 -8.49 -4.78
C GLU A 127 4.28 -7.43 -4.35
N THR A 128 4.70 -6.17 -4.17
CA THR A 128 3.82 -5.11 -3.67
C THR A 128 3.05 -4.37 -4.76
N TRP A 129 3.35 -4.61 -6.04
CA TRP A 129 2.58 -4.05 -7.13
C TRP A 129 1.12 -4.52 -7.12
N LYS A 130 0.20 -3.58 -7.17
CA LYS A 130 -1.24 -3.81 -7.16
C LYS A 130 -1.81 -3.49 -8.53
N ASN A 131 -2.45 -4.49 -9.13
CA ASN A 131 -2.99 -4.33 -10.47
C ASN A 131 -4.17 -3.34 -10.49
N VAL A 132 -4.07 -2.35 -11.36
CA VAL A 132 -5.11 -1.35 -11.64
C VAL A 132 -5.82 -1.67 -12.94
N TYR A 133 -5.09 -2.12 -13.97
CA TYR A 133 -5.60 -2.53 -15.26
C TYR A 133 -4.74 -3.67 -15.86
N PRO A 134 -5.30 -4.69 -16.54
CA PRO A 134 -6.71 -4.92 -16.74
C PRO A 134 -7.40 -5.40 -15.47
N GLN A 135 -8.57 -4.87 -15.22
CA GLN A 135 -9.40 -5.39 -14.15
C GLN A 135 -9.97 -6.73 -14.62
N ARG A 136 -9.68 -7.82 -13.93
CA ARG A 136 -10.28 -9.13 -14.21
C ARG A 136 -11.76 -9.07 -13.91
N ARG A 137 -12.56 -8.82 -14.93
CA ARG A 137 -14.03 -8.90 -14.85
C ARG A 137 -14.45 -10.35 -14.99
N ASN A 138 -14.59 -11.02 -13.87
CA ASN A 138 -15.19 -12.38 -13.84
C ASN A 138 -16.71 -12.27 -13.83
N THR A 139 -17.35 -11.80 -14.91
CA THR A 139 -18.77 -12.12 -15.10
C THR A 139 -19.24 -11.91 -16.52
N ARG A 140 -20.05 -12.86 -16.97
CA ARG A 140 -20.81 -12.94 -18.21
C ARG A 140 -21.84 -11.81 -18.44
N ALA A 141 -21.96 -10.81 -17.56
CA ALA A 141 -23.11 -9.91 -17.56
C ALA A 141 -22.82 -8.43 -17.77
N GLU A 142 -21.55 -7.98 -17.76
CA GLU A 142 -21.26 -6.55 -17.95
C GLU A 142 -20.12 -6.33 -18.94
N THR A 143 -20.42 -6.52 -20.22
CA THR A 143 -19.72 -5.83 -21.31
C THR A 143 -20.10 -4.34 -21.29
N LYS A 144 -19.74 -3.60 -20.24
CA LYS A 144 -19.55 -2.17 -20.43
C LYS A 144 -18.28 -2.04 -21.27
N SER A 145 -18.44 -1.53 -22.46
CA SER A 145 -17.40 -1.33 -23.43
C SER A 145 -16.16 -0.69 -22.80
N LEU A 146 -14.99 -1.28 -23.04
CA LEU A 146 -13.63 -0.79 -22.69
C LEU A 146 -13.35 0.72 -22.98
N PRO A 147 -14.12 1.42 -23.86
CA PRO A 147 -13.89 2.84 -24.18
C PRO A 147 -13.96 3.80 -23.00
N GLN A 148 -14.39 3.37 -21.82
CA GLN A 148 -14.52 4.26 -20.65
C GLN A 148 -13.22 4.40 -19.84
N VAL A 149 -12.35 3.38 -19.85
CA VAL A 149 -11.11 3.36 -19.03
C VAL A 149 -9.95 4.07 -19.72
N PHE A 150 -9.97 4.20 -21.02
CA PHE A 150 -8.95 4.93 -21.76
C PHE A 150 -9.54 6.08 -22.57
N GLY A 151 -8.82 7.19 -22.55
CA GLY A 151 -9.00 8.27 -23.50
C GLY A 151 -7.90 8.25 -24.56
N ALA A 152 -8.13 8.89 -25.69
CA ALA A 152 -7.20 9.00 -26.78
C ALA A 152 -7.03 10.42 -27.27
N SER A 153 -5.82 10.79 -27.69
CA SER A 153 -5.56 12.08 -28.31
C SER A 153 -4.59 11.95 -29.50
N PRO A 154 -5.02 12.37 -30.71
CA PRO A 154 -6.39 12.71 -31.06
C PRO A 154 -7.31 11.46 -31.05
N SER A 155 -8.56 11.64 -30.74
CA SER A 155 -9.51 10.53 -30.51
C SER A 155 -9.65 9.58 -31.71
N ARG A 156 -9.40 10.04 -32.93
CA ARG A 156 -9.46 9.27 -34.17
C ARG A 156 -8.18 8.49 -34.46
N ALA A 157 -7.14 8.64 -33.65
CA ALA A 157 -5.85 7.97 -33.87
C ALA A 157 -5.73 6.64 -33.09
N VAL A 158 -6.75 6.26 -32.34
CA VAL A 158 -6.73 5.06 -31.51
C VAL A 158 -8.00 4.24 -31.76
N ASP A 159 -7.82 2.99 -32.15
CA ASP A 159 -8.89 2.01 -32.26
C ASP A 159 -8.65 0.87 -31.27
N GLU A 160 -9.73 0.40 -30.65
CA GLU A 160 -9.71 -0.77 -29.80
C GLU A 160 -9.78 -2.04 -30.64
N ILE A 161 -8.95 -3.01 -30.31
CA ILE A 161 -8.92 -4.34 -30.92
C ILE A 161 -9.09 -5.41 -29.84
N GLU A 162 -9.31 -6.65 -30.24
CA GLU A 162 -9.36 -7.77 -29.31
C GLU A 162 -8.00 -7.89 -28.57
N GLY A 163 -8.04 -7.68 -27.23
CA GLY A 163 -6.87 -7.75 -26.36
C GLY A 163 -5.95 -6.54 -26.37
N GLY A 164 -6.34 -5.41 -26.97
CA GLY A 164 -5.47 -4.23 -26.98
C GLY A 164 -5.96 -3.05 -27.79
N PHE A 165 -5.01 -2.27 -28.29
CA PHE A 165 -5.25 -1.01 -29.00
C PHE A 165 -4.34 -0.87 -30.21
N THR A 166 -4.81 -0.17 -31.23
CA THR A 166 -3.97 0.29 -32.33
C THR A 166 -3.93 1.80 -32.34
N LEU A 167 -2.73 2.36 -32.51
CA LEU A 167 -2.50 3.80 -32.63
C LEU A 167 -1.96 4.10 -34.02
N GLU A 168 -2.61 5.02 -34.74
CA GLU A 168 -2.15 5.50 -36.04
C GLU A 168 -1.64 6.93 -35.91
N THR A 169 -0.38 7.12 -36.30
CA THR A 169 0.28 8.43 -36.25
C THR A 169 0.46 8.96 -37.66
N ASN A 170 -0.27 9.95 -38.06
CA ASN A 170 -0.13 10.65 -39.34
C ASN A 170 0.93 11.76 -39.25
N GLY A 171 2.16 11.43 -38.84
CA GLY A 171 3.25 12.38 -38.62
C GLY A 171 3.16 13.23 -37.36
N LYS A 172 2.10 13.06 -36.56
CA LYS A 172 1.89 13.75 -35.28
C LYS A 172 2.01 12.78 -34.12
N THR A 173 1.99 13.28 -32.89
CA THR A 173 1.93 12.45 -31.69
C THR A 173 0.52 11.94 -31.47
N ALA A 174 0.36 10.65 -31.30
CA ALA A 174 -0.85 10.00 -30.80
C ALA A 174 -0.57 9.36 -29.45
N PHE A 175 -1.53 9.40 -28.56
CA PHE A 175 -1.40 8.76 -27.26
C PHE A 175 -2.73 8.25 -26.71
N LEU A 176 -2.63 7.12 -26.00
CA LEU A 176 -3.64 6.52 -25.17
C LEU A 176 -3.35 6.89 -23.73
N TYR A 177 -4.33 7.31 -22.96
CA TYR A 177 -4.17 7.67 -21.56
C TYR A 177 -5.23 7.01 -20.69
N PHE A 178 -4.80 6.55 -19.52
CA PHE A 178 -5.66 5.86 -18.55
C PHE A 178 -6.56 6.84 -17.81
N ARG A 179 -7.78 6.38 -17.53
CA ARG A 179 -8.80 7.08 -16.73
C ARG A 179 -9.41 6.09 -15.75
N ASP A 180 -9.62 6.52 -14.53
CA ASP A 180 -10.28 5.73 -13.50
C ASP A 180 -11.66 6.29 -13.17
N GLU A 181 -12.52 5.44 -12.62
CA GLU A 181 -13.88 5.83 -12.24
C GLU A 181 -13.86 6.52 -10.88
N ALA A 182 -14.43 7.72 -10.82
CA ALA A 182 -14.63 8.47 -9.58
C ALA A 182 -16.10 8.90 -9.48
N ASP A 183 -16.51 9.39 -8.31
CA ASP A 183 -17.84 9.94 -8.10
C ASP A 183 -18.11 11.06 -9.12
N GLY A 184 -18.99 10.80 -10.07
CA GLY A 184 -19.38 11.75 -11.10
C GLY A 184 -18.74 11.56 -12.48
N GLY A 185 -17.91 10.54 -12.70
CA GLY A 185 -17.37 10.20 -14.03
C GLY A 185 -15.95 9.71 -14.05
N MET A 186 -15.39 9.64 -15.27
CA MET A 186 -14.03 9.20 -15.50
C MET A 186 -13.03 10.33 -15.30
N VAL A 187 -11.99 10.10 -14.52
CA VAL A 187 -10.93 11.07 -14.20
C VAL A 187 -9.54 10.51 -14.54
N ASP A 188 -8.61 11.41 -14.89
CA ASP A 188 -7.23 11.05 -15.24
C ASP A 188 -6.41 10.85 -13.94
N ARG A 189 -6.70 9.78 -13.19
CA ARG A 189 -6.10 9.52 -11.89
C ARG A 189 -5.90 8.03 -11.66
N VAL A 190 -4.92 7.69 -10.83
CA VAL A 190 -4.74 6.37 -10.23
C VAL A 190 -4.98 6.51 -8.73
N TRP A 191 -5.87 5.71 -8.19
CA TRP A 191 -6.31 5.78 -6.80
C TRP A 191 -5.68 4.70 -5.93
N ASP A 192 -5.62 4.95 -4.63
CA ASP A 192 -5.17 4.00 -3.60
C ASP A 192 -6.20 2.90 -3.25
N GLY A 193 -7.35 2.91 -3.89
CA GLY A 193 -8.40 1.90 -3.71
C GLY A 193 -7.95 0.48 -4.07
N TYR A 194 -8.77 -0.49 -3.70
CA TYR A 194 -8.52 -1.90 -4.04
C TYR A 194 -8.68 -2.17 -5.52
N PRO A 195 -7.90 -3.13 -6.05
CA PRO A 195 -8.21 -3.76 -7.32
C PRO A 195 -9.65 -4.29 -7.32
N VAL A 196 -10.39 -4.03 -8.40
CA VAL A 196 -11.83 -4.34 -8.47
C VAL A 196 -12.12 -5.84 -8.34
N ASP A 197 -11.23 -6.70 -8.82
CA ASP A 197 -11.30 -8.16 -8.70
C ASP A 197 -11.23 -8.65 -7.25
N VAL A 198 -10.54 -7.91 -6.36
CA VAL A 198 -10.47 -8.20 -4.93
C VAL A 198 -11.64 -7.58 -4.17
N ALA A 199 -12.02 -6.36 -4.51
CA ALA A 199 -13.05 -5.60 -3.81
C ALA A 199 -14.48 -6.06 -4.16
N ARG A 200 -14.71 -6.63 -5.34
CA ARG A 200 -16.03 -6.95 -5.86
C ARG A 200 -16.80 -8.01 -5.05
N PRO A 201 -16.25 -9.20 -4.76
CA PRO A 201 -16.95 -10.17 -3.93
C PRO A 201 -17.31 -9.62 -2.55
N MET A 202 -16.46 -8.75 -2.01
CA MET A 202 -16.66 -8.11 -0.72
C MET A 202 -17.79 -7.06 -0.79
N ARG A 203 -17.83 -6.22 -1.84
CA ARG A 203 -18.87 -5.22 -2.03
C ARG A 203 -20.26 -5.83 -2.27
N GLU A 204 -20.34 -6.91 -3.05
CA GLU A 204 -21.62 -7.58 -3.34
C GLU A 204 -22.23 -8.19 -2.07
N GLN A 205 -21.41 -8.70 -1.17
CA GLN A 205 -21.85 -9.30 0.08
C GLN A 205 -22.18 -8.23 1.13
N GLU A 206 -21.40 -7.15 1.21
CA GLU A 206 -21.66 -6.00 2.08
C GLU A 206 -22.91 -5.25 1.69
N ALA A 207 -23.21 -5.10 0.39
CA ALA A 207 -24.43 -4.48 -0.11
C ALA A 207 -25.71 -5.25 0.29
N GLY A 208 -25.63 -6.58 0.39
CA GLY A 208 -26.72 -7.44 0.87
C GLY A 208 -27.05 -7.26 2.35
N ASN A 209 -26.10 -6.83 3.15
CA ASN A 209 -26.22 -6.67 4.60
C ASN A 209 -26.47 -5.21 5.05
N GLY A 210 -26.61 -4.25 4.11
CA GLY A 210 -26.78 -2.83 4.43
C GLY A 210 -25.57 -2.15 5.04
N PHE A 211 -24.43 -2.84 5.14
CA PHE A 211 -23.17 -2.30 5.62
C PHE A 211 -22.43 -1.57 4.49
N LEU A 212 -21.96 -0.40 4.82
CA LEU A 212 -21.52 0.63 3.91
C LEU A 212 -20.34 0.24 3.03
N VAL A 213 -20.58 0.24 1.73
CA VAL A 213 -19.61 0.34 0.61
C VAL A 213 -18.59 1.50 0.78
N ASN A 214 -18.75 2.34 1.81
CA ASN A 214 -17.97 3.56 2.01
C ASN A 214 -16.55 3.36 2.55
N GLN A 215 -16.21 2.20 3.07
CA GLN A 215 -14.92 1.99 3.74
C GLN A 215 -13.74 1.75 2.78
N ASN A 216 -14.01 1.42 1.51
CA ASN A 216 -12.98 1.19 0.49
C ASN A 216 -12.98 2.27 -0.60
N ARG A 217 -13.55 3.45 -0.35
CA ARG A 217 -13.47 4.55 -1.32
C ARG A 217 -12.02 5.01 -1.44
N PRO A 218 -11.52 5.09 -2.66
CA PRO A 218 -10.20 5.66 -2.89
C PRO A 218 -10.17 7.10 -2.38
N GLN A 219 -9.18 7.43 -1.56
CA GLN A 219 -9.06 8.75 -0.94
C GLN A 219 -7.88 9.53 -1.48
N GLU A 220 -6.81 8.81 -1.86
CA GLU A 220 -5.56 9.42 -2.28
C GLU A 220 -5.19 9.03 -3.70
N ILE A 221 -4.48 9.93 -4.38
CA ILE A 221 -3.94 9.70 -5.71
C ILE A 221 -2.55 9.12 -5.57
N VAL A 222 -2.30 8.00 -6.25
CA VAL A 222 -1.02 7.29 -6.21
C VAL A 222 -0.14 7.74 -7.37
N PRO A 223 1.00 8.42 -7.11
CA PRO A 223 1.94 8.81 -8.14
C PRO A 223 2.86 7.68 -8.58
N ASP A 224 3.01 6.66 -7.75
CA ASP A 224 3.91 5.55 -7.98
C ASP A 224 3.19 4.45 -8.77
N VAL A 225 3.48 4.43 -10.06
CA VAL A 225 2.75 3.64 -11.06
C VAL A 225 3.72 2.92 -11.98
N ARG A 226 3.38 1.68 -12.34
CA ARG A 226 4.04 0.91 -13.38
C ARG A 226 3.12 0.75 -14.58
N LEU A 227 3.66 0.98 -15.77
CA LEU A 227 3.03 0.78 -17.07
C LEU A 227 3.71 -0.40 -17.76
N GLY A 228 2.95 -1.23 -18.46
CA GLY A 228 3.48 -2.31 -19.28
C GLY A 228 2.62 -2.55 -20.50
N CYS A 229 3.24 -2.98 -21.57
CA CYS A 229 2.55 -3.45 -22.77
C CYS A 229 3.48 -4.31 -23.64
N VAL A 230 2.90 -5.12 -24.49
CA VAL A 230 3.58 -5.68 -25.66
C VAL A 230 3.33 -4.73 -26.83
N VAL A 231 4.39 -4.13 -27.34
CA VAL A 231 4.34 -3.19 -28.46
C VAL A 231 4.81 -3.84 -29.74
N SER A 232 4.02 -3.70 -30.81
CA SER A 232 4.37 -4.10 -32.15
C SER A 232 4.27 -2.89 -33.07
N ILE A 233 5.33 -2.64 -33.86
CA ILE A 233 5.40 -1.52 -34.78
C ILE A 233 5.49 -2.03 -36.23
N GLU A 234 4.76 -1.44 -37.16
CA GLU A 234 4.86 -1.78 -38.58
C GLU A 234 6.07 -1.16 -39.26
N LYS A 235 6.44 0.03 -38.84
CA LYS A 235 7.58 0.81 -39.36
C LYS A 235 8.32 1.48 -38.21
N ALA A 236 9.57 1.84 -38.46
CA ALA A 236 10.34 2.61 -37.47
C ALA A 236 9.62 3.93 -37.11
N LEU A 237 9.44 4.12 -35.85
CA LEU A 237 8.84 5.33 -35.28
C LEU A 237 9.92 6.39 -35.02
N LYS A 238 9.52 7.66 -35.02
CA LYS A 238 10.37 8.72 -34.49
C LYS A 238 10.56 8.56 -32.98
N GLU A 239 9.49 8.19 -32.27
CA GLU A 239 9.50 7.97 -30.83
C GLU A 239 8.33 7.07 -30.43
N PHE A 240 8.61 6.12 -29.54
CA PHE A 240 7.62 5.44 -28.71
C PHE A 240 7.92 5.75 -27.24
N SER A 241 6.91 6.04 -26.41
CA SER A 241 7.18 6.26 -25.00
C SER A 241 6.05 5.80 -24.10
N LEU A 242 6.45 5.21 -22.96
CA LEU A 242 5.61 4.99 -21.78
C LEU A 242 5.82 6.20 -20.87
N ALA A 243 4.74 6.89 -20.48
CA ALA A 243 4.84 8.15 -19.74
C ALA A 243 3.80 8.23 -18.62
N ILE A 244 4.15 8.90 -17.55
CA ILE A 244 3.25 9.24 -16.43
C ILE A 244 3.25 10.76 -16.31
N GLU A 245 2.10 11.38 -16.59
CA GLU A 245 1.92 12.80 -16.40
C GLU A 245 1.38 13.04 -14.99
N VAL A 246 2.11 13.79 -14.18
CA VAL A 246 1.75 14.11 -12.80
C VAL A 246 1.54 15.61 -12.67
N VAL A 247 0.38 16.01 -12.12
CA VAL A 247 0.12 17.38 -11.69
C VAL A 247 0.09 17.40 -10.16
N ARG A 248 0.97 18.18 -9.58
CA ARG A 248 1.11 18.35 -8.13
C ARG A 248 0.28 19.52 -7.61
N PRO A 249 0.10 19.62 -6.28
CA PRO A 249 -0.74 20.64 -5.65
C PRO A 249 -0.43 22.08 -6.03
N GLU A 250 0.82 22.39 -6.29
CA GLU A 250 1.28 23.74 -6.66
C GLU A 250 1.12 24.03 -8.18
N HIS A 251 0.28 23.23 -8.88
CA HIS A 251 0.10 23.23 -10.34
C HIS A 251 1.38 22.92 -11.13
N GLU A 252 2.42 22.46 -10.43
CA GLU A 252 3.60 21.97 -11.09
C GLU A 252 3.29 20.68 -11.84
N LYS A 253 3.59 20.69 -13.11
CA LYS A 253 3.36 19.59 -14.02
C LYS A 253 4.67 18.91 -14.35
N TYR A 254 4.72 17.60 -14.14
CA TYR A 254 5.86 16.78 -14.51
C TYR A 254 5.40 15.67 -15.45
N THR A 255 6.29 15.25 -16.33
CA THR A 255 6.13 14.05 -17.14
C THR A 255 7.34 13.17 -16.91
N TYR A 256 7.12 12.04 -16.31
CA TYR A 256 8.10 10.95 -16.21
C TYR A 256 7.95 10.08 -17.45
N ALA A 257 9.04 9.73 -18.14
CA ALA A 257 8.93 8.97 -19.36
C ALA A 257 10.11 8.01 -19.58
N PHE A 258 9.78 6.85 -20.11
CA PHE A 258 10.70 5.97 -20.82
C PHE A 258 10.45 6.19 -22.32
N ALA A 259 11.37 6.86 -22.98
CA ALA A 259 11.27 7.18 -24.40
C ALA A 259 12.27 6.38 -25.22
N VAL A 260 11.79 5.77 -26.30
CA VAL A 260 12.58 4.96 -27.25
C VAL A 260 12.64 5.70 -28.59
N ARG A 261 13.86 6.00 -29.05
CA ARG A 261 14.14 6.72 -30.29
C ARG A 261 15.26 6.00 -31.05
N GLY A 262 14.96 5.48 -32.25
CA GLY A 262 15.98 4.82 -33.10
C GLY A 262 16.70 3.65 -32.42
N GLY A 263 16.01 2.85 -31.60
CA GLY A 263 16.60 1.72 -30.87
C GLY A 263 17.38 2.10 -29.61
N LYS A 264 17.36 3.39 -29.22
CA LYS A 264 17.92 3.88 -27.95
C LYS A 264 16.81 4.29 -27.00
N GLY A 265 16.91 3.83 -25.76
CA GLY A 265 16.05 4.21 -24.64
C GLY A 265 16.67 5.31 -23.81
N VAL A 266 15.82 6.14 -23.21
CA VAL A 266 16.20 7.14 -22.21
C VAL A 266 15.09 7.28 -21.17
N LEU A 267 15.46 7.36 -19.91
CA LEU A 267 14.55 7.75 -18.81
C LEU A 267 14.67 9.26 -18.62
N GLU A 268 13.53 9.97 -18.63
CA GLU A 268 13.55 11.44 -18.56
C GLU A 268 12.44 12.01 -17.70
N VAL A 269 12.74 13.13 -17.05
CA VAL A 269 11.78 13.96 -16.31
C VAL A 269 11.65 15.29 -17.04
N ARG A 270 10.44 15.63 -17.41
CA ARG A 270 10.13 16.91 -18.09
C ARG A 270 9.23 17.76 -17.20
N GLY A 271 9.47 19.06 -17.18
CA GLY A 271 8.65 20.04 -16.49
C GLY A 271 7.34 20.36 -17.23
N ALA A 272 6.63 21.38 -16.74
CA ALA A 272 5.35 21.87 -17.31
C ALA A 272 5.50 22.24 -18.79
N ASP A 273 6.56 22.92 -19.14
CA ASP A 273 7.01 23.05 -20.51
C ASP A 273 7.76 21.77 -20.90
N LYS A 274 7.12 20.94 -21.73
CA LYS A 274 7.66 19.66 -22.17
C LYS A 274 9.02 19.76 -22.90
N SER A 275 9.43 20.97 -23.29
CA SER A 275 10.75 21.23 -23.86
C SER A 275 11.86 21.25 -22.80
N ILE A 276 11.50 21.49 -21.54
CA ILE A 276 12.45 21.56 -20.42
C ILE A 276 12.64 20.17 -19.85
N VAL A 277 13.83 19.60 -20.06
CA VAL A 277 14.25 18.34 -19.44
C VAL A 277 14.91 18.66 -18.10
N LEU A 278 14.27 18.27 -17.02
CA LEU A 278 14.75 18.46 -15.64
C LEU A 278 15.80 17.43 -15.24
N GLY A 279 15.74 16.24 -15.84
CA GLY A 279 16.69 15.15 -15.62
C GLY A 279 16.53 14.08 -16.68
N LYS A 280 17.62 13.42 -17.01
CA LYS A 280 17.63 12.27 -17.94
C LYS A 280 18.74 11.29 -17.59
N SER A 281 18.51 10.01 -17.84
CA SER A 281 19.54 8.98 -17.77
C SER A 281 20.49 9.07 -18.96
N ASP A 282 21.57 8.29 -18.92
CA ASP A 282 22.31 7.92 -20.13
C ASP A 282 21.41 7.11 -21.08
N GLU A 283 21.76 7.12 -22.35
CA GLU A 283 21.07 6.31 -23.36
C GLU A 283 21.47 4.84 -23.24
N PHE A 284 20.51 3.94 -23.44
CA PHE A 284 20.70 2.49 -23.41
C PHE A 284 20.02 1.82 -24.61
N ASP A 285 20.44 0.61 -24.94
CA ASP A 285 19.89 -0.13 -26.08
C ASP A 285 18.50 -0.70 -25.77
N VAL A 286 17.57 -0.55 -26.72
CA VAL A 286 16.22 -1.10 -26.68
C VAL A 286 15.92 -1.79 -28.00
N ALA A 287 15.62 -3.07 -27.95
CA ALA A 287 15.32 -3.87 -29.17
C ALA A 287 13.84 -3.67 -29.57
N LEU A 288 13.51 -2.51 -30.13
CA LEU A 288 12.19 -2.22 -30.71
C LEU A 288 12.31 -2.21 -32.26
N THR A 289 12.05 -3.36 -32.88
CA THR A 289 12.19 -3.56 -34.34
C THR A 289 10.83 -3.79 -34.99
N PRO A 290 10.60 -3.23 -36.20
CA PRO A 290 9.39 -3.50 -36.96
C PRO A 290 9.11 -4.99 -37.15
N GLY A 291 7.86 -5.38 -36.95
CA GLY A 291 7.40 -6.77 -37.12
C GLY A 291 7.70 -7.71 -35.93
N THR A 292 8.44 -7.26 -34.93
CA THR A 292 8.74 -8.05 -33.70
C THR A 292 7.99 -7.50 -32.48
N PRO A 293 7.07 -8.27 -31.89
CA PRO A 293 6.46 -7.88 -30.64
C PRO A 293 7.51 -7.79 -29.50
N THR A 294 7.50 -6.73 -28.75
CA THR A 294 8.46 -6.47 -27.66
C THR A 294 7.72 -6.07 -26.42
N GLN A 295 7.97 -6.72 -25.30
CA GLN A 295 7.39 -6.32 -24.01
C GLN A 295 8.22 -5.19 -23.41
N LEU A 296 7.58 -4.04 -23.17
CA LEU A 296 8.20 -2.91 -22.51
C LEU A 296 7.42 -2.57 -21.24
N SER A 297 8.14 -2.23 -20.19
CA SER A 297 7.57 -1.73 -18.94
C SER A 297 8.35 -0.53 -18.42
N PHE A 298 7.65 0.33 -17.71
CA PHE A 298 8.20 1.56 -17.13
C PHE A 298 7.51 1.85 -15.80
N ALA A 299 8.27 2.23 -14.78
CA ALA A 299 7.72 2.66 -13.51
C ALA A 299 8.33 3.99 -13.05
N HIS A 300 7.49 4.79 -12.38
CA HIS A 300 7.89 5.75 -11.38
C HIS A 300 7.52 5.14 -10.02
N VAL A 301 8.48 4.94 -9.14
CA VAL A 301 8.28 4.34 -7.82
C VAL A 301 9.35 4.78 -6.86
N ASP A 302 8.96 5.11 -5.62
CA ASP A 302 9.89 5.51 -4.55
C ASP A 302 10.93 6.54 -5.05
N GLU A 303 10.44 7.53 -5.83
CA GLU A 303 11.25 8.62 -6.45
C GLU A 303 12.39 8.13 -7.36
N GLN A 304 12.17 7.05 -8.09
CA GLN A 304 13.05 6.58 -9.16
C GLN A 304 12.26 6.21 -10.41
N LEU A 305 12.93 6.23 -11.56
CA LEU A 305 12.41 5.75 -12.82
C LEU A 305 13.11 4.44 -13.18
N ILE A 306 12.34 3.46 -13.65
CA ILE A 306 12.89 2.15 -14.02
C ILE A 306 12.27 1.73 -15.33
N ALA A 307 13.10 1.22 -16.26
CA ALA A 307 12.68 0.65 -17.53
C ALA A 307 13.06 -0.83 -17.64
N TRP A 308 12.14 -1.62 -18.18
CA TRP A 308 12.37 -3.04 -18.46
C TRP A 308 12.00 -3.37 -19.91
N GLN A 309 12.72 -4.36 -20.47
CA GLN A 309 12.36 -5.05 -21.70
C GLN A 309 12.33 -6.56 -21.43
N ASP A 310 11.25 -7.22 -21.86
CA ASP A 310 11.06 -8.68 -21.73
C ASP A 310 11.36 -9.19 -20.30
N GLY A 311 10.94 -8.40 -19.28
CA GLY A 311 11.15 -8.70 -17.86
C GLY A 311 12.54 -8.38 -17.32
N THR A 312 13.48 -7.96 -18.17
CA THR A 312 14.84 -7.59 -17.75
C THR A 312 14.95 -6.08 -17.53
N GLU A 313 15.47 -5.64 -16.38
CA GLU A 313 15.75 -4.23 -16.11
C GLU A 313 16.83 -3.74 -17.08
N LEU A 314 16.52 -2.68 -17.82
CA LEU A 314 17.44 -2.02 -18.74
C LEU A 314 18.19 -0.86 -18.10
N GLN A 315 17.46 -0.06 -17.33
CA GLN A 315 17.99 1.16 -16.74
C GLN A 315 17.17 1.58 -15.52
N ARG A 316 17.87 2.13 -14.54
CA ARG A 316 17.30 2.80 -13.36
C ARG A 316 17.88 4.21 -13.27
N PHE A 317 17.04 5.19 -13.01
CA PHE A 317 17.44 6.58 -12.99
C PHE A 317 16.85 7.34 -11.80
N GLU A 318 17.71 8.10 -11.15
CA GLU A 318 17.39 9.01 -10.07
C GLU A 318 18.08 10.33 -10.33
N SER A 319 17.45 11.42 -9.93
CA SER A 319 18.02 12.75 -10.04
C SER A 319 17.94 13.46 -8.70
N ALA A 320 19.02 14.04 -8.25
CA ALA A 320 19.07 14.85 -7.03
C ALA A 320 18.10 16.05 -7.06
N GLN A 321 17.65 16.45 -8.23
CA GLN A 321 16.70 17.56 -8.39
C GLN A 321 15.25 17.19 -8.02
N TRP A 322 14.90 15.91 -8.05
CA TRP A 322 13.53 15.45 -7.82
C TRP A 322 13.42 14.21 -6.92
N SER A 323 14.53 13.63 -6.51
CA SER A 323 14.59 12.47 -5.61
C SER A 323 15.11 12.88 -4.22
N CYS A 324 14.51 12.33 -3.19
CA CYS A 324 14.96 12.48 -1.81
C CYS A 324 15.90 11.33 -1.37
N ARG A 325 16.55 10.64 -2.29
CA ARG A 325 17.46 9.52 -1.93
C ARG A 325 18.64 9.97 -1.07
N GLU A 326 19.23 11.12 -1.39
CA GLU A 326 20.39 11.68 -0.70
C GLU A 326 20.02 12.71 0.39
N GLY A 327 18.72 12.78 0.71
CA GLY A 327 18.17 13.73 1.65
C GLY A 327 17.81 15.06 0.99
N CYS A 328 16.54 15.34 0.86
CA CYS A 328 16.01 16.64 0.43
C CYS A 328 15.47 17.43 1.62
N ALA A 329 15.40 18.76 1.49
CA ALA A 329 14.86 19.62 2.54
C ALA A 329 13.34 19.46 2.72
N ILE A 330 12.62 19.14 1.63
CA ILE A 330 11.16 18.97 1.61
C ILE A 330 10.83 17.86 0.62
N PRO A 331 10.16 16.78 1.07
CA PRO A 331 9.63 15.77 0.15
C PRO A 331 8.65 16.40 -0.84
N PHE A 332 8.69 15.96 -2.07
CA PHE A 332 7.89 16.50 -3.16
C PHE A 332 6.36 16.40 -3.00
N SER A 333 5.86 15.69 -2.03
CA SER A 333 4.43 15.55 -1.79
C SER A 333 4.02 16.30 -0.51
N ASN A 334 3.30 17.40 -0.67
CA ASN A 334 2.66 18.07 0.45
C ASN A 334 1.27 17.45 0.68
N PRO A 335 1.00 16.79 1.83
CA PRO A 335 -0.27 16.12 2.09
C PRO A 335 -1.45 17.08 2.31
N PHE A 336 -1.20 18.37 2.50
CA PHE A 336 -2.22 19.33 2.96
C PHE A 336 -2.96 20.09 1.84
N THR A 337 -2.69 19.78 0.58
CA THR A 337 -3.37 20.48 -0.53
C THR A 337 -4.55 19.68 -1.07
N ALA A 338 -5.64 20.39 -1.39
CA ALA A 338 -6.90 19.80 -1.81
C ALA A 338 -6.76 18.77 -2.96
N PRO A 339 -7.47 17.62 -2.88
CA PRO A 339 -7.34 16.52 -3.87
C PRO A 339 -7.78 16.88 -5.29
N SER A 340 -8.58 17.96 -5.45
CA SER A 340 -9.27 18.26 -6.72
C SER A 340 -8.37 18.56 -7.90
N ASP A 341 -7.15 19.06 -7.66
CA ASP A 341 -6.28 19.55 -8.72
C ASP A 341 -5.12 18.62 -9.06
N ARG A 342 -5.01 17.51 -8.37
CA ARG A 342 -3.97 16.51 -8.60
C ARG A 342 -4.35 15.58 -9.75
N LYS A 343 -3.36 15.23 -10.56
CA LYS A 343 -3.53 14.33 -11.69
C LYS A 343 -2.37 13.35 -11.74
N VAL A 344 -2.67 12.07 -11.98
CA VAL A 344 -1.70 11.05 -12.35
C VAL A 344 -2.27 10.31 -13.55
N SER A 345 -1.70 10.54 -14.71
CA SER A 345 -2.19 10.03 -15.98
C SER A 345 -1.14 9.14 -16.65
N PRO A 346 -1.24 7.82 -16.52
CA PRO A 346 -0.46 6.87 -17.29
C PRO A 346 -0.76 6.97 -18.78
N GLN A 347 0.26 7.00 -19.64
CA GLN A 347 0.11 7.25 -21.07
C GLN A 347 1.04 6.38 -21.91
N PHE A 348 0.51 5.89 -23.04
CA PHE A 348 1.24 5.20 -24.09
C PHE A 348 1.28 6.12 -25.30
N ARG A 349 2.45 6.62 -25.67
CA ARG A 349 2.62 7.66 -26.68
C ARG A 349 3.43 7.15 -27.86
N CYS A 350 3.07 7.56 -29.07
CA CYS A 350 3.85 7.31 -30.26
C CYS A 350 3.89 8.54 -31.17
N THR A 351 5.02 8.78 -31.81
CA THR A 351 5.27 9.89 -32.72
C THR A 351 5.96 9.38 -33.99
N GLY A 352 5.53 9.84 -35.14
CA GLY A 352 6.09 9.42 -36.43
C GLY A 352 5.01 8.94 -37.38
N GLY A 353 5.38 8.36 -38.49
CA GLY A 353 4.43 7.74 -39.46
C GLY A 353 4.35 6.25 -39.28
N GLY A 354 3.15 5.71 -38.98
CA GLY A 354 2.97 4.26 -38.89
C GLY A 354 1.87 3.86 -37.88
N LYS A 355 1.61 2.55 -37.91
CA LYS A 355 0.66 1.93 -36.98
C LYS A 355 1.44 1.22 -35.87
N VAL A 356 0.99 1.41 -34.64
CA VAL A 356 1.50 0.75 -33.44
C VAL A 356 0.37 -0.06 -32.84
N THR A 357 0.64 -1.32 -32.54
CA THR A 357 -0.30 -2.19 -31.82
C THR A 357 0.20 -2.40 -30.40
N LEU A 358 -0.65 -2.15 -29.44
CA LEU A 358 -0.41 -2.40 -28.02
C LEU A 358 -1.30 -3.53 -27.56
N THR A 359 -0.71 -4.60 -27.09
CA THR A 359 -1.41 -5.72 -26.44
C THR A 359 -0.90 -5.91 -25.02
N GLU A 360 -1.57 -6.72 -24.23
CA GLU A 360 -1.20 -6.97 -22.83
C GLU A 360 -0.95 -5.68 -22.03
N VAL A 361 -1.74 -4.64 -22.33
CA VAL A 361 -1.64 -3.36 -21.63
C VAL A 361 -1.91 -3.57 -20.15
N ARG A 362 -0.98 -3.14 -19.31
CA ARG A 362 -1.04 -3.28 -17.87
C ARG A 362 -0.69 -1.97 -17.17
N ILE A 363 -1.43 -1.70 -16.11
CA ILE A 363 -1.14 -0.60 -15.18
C ILE A 363 -1.21 -1.19 -13.77
N ASP A 364 -0.14 -1.00 -13.03
CA ASP A 364 -0.05 -1.34 -11.62
C ASP A 364 0.26 -0.08 -10.82
N ARG A 365 -0.15 -0.03 -9.56
CA ARG A 365 0.24 0.98 -8.59
C ARG A 365 1.05 0.36 -7.46
N ASP A 366 1.88 1.15 -6.83
CA ASP A 366 2.62 0.71 -5.65
C ASP A 366 1.77 0.74 -4.38
N GLN A 367 2.31 0.17 -3.30
CA GLN A 367 1.78 0.32 -1.95
C GLN A 367 1.82 1.80 -1.56
N HIS A 368 0.66 2.31 -1.13
CA HIS A 368 0.51 3.73 -0.79
C HIS A 368 0.26 3.87 0.71
N TYR A 369 1.20 4.49 1.42
CA TYR A 369 1.09 4.73 2.85
C TYR A 369 0.54 6.13 3.12
N THR A 370 -0.46 6.23 4.00
CA THR A 370 -1.04 7.50 4.43
C THR A 370 -0.69 7.79 5.88
N ARG A 371 -0.52 9.05 6.20
CA ARG A 371 -0.19 9.47 7.58
C ARG A 371 -1.39 9.41 8.51
N GLU A 372 -2.58 9.71 8.01
CA GLU A 372 -3.82 9.82 8.79
C GLU A 372 -3.63 10.70 10.06
N THR A 373 -3.83 10.08 11.23
CA THR A 373 -3.74 10.75 12.55
C THR A 373 -2.34 10.75 13.16
N ALA A 374 -1.35 10.12 12.48
CA ALA A 374 0.02 10.10 12.99
C ALA A 374 0.61 11.52 13.05
N PRO A 375 1.54 11.79 13.99
CA PRO A 375 2.27 13.05 14.04
C PRO A 375 3.04 13.31 12.75
N GLU A 376 3.43 14.57 12.52
CA GLU A 376 4.19 14.93 11.32
C GLU A 376 5.50 14.13 11.26
N ILE A 377 6.26 14.11 12.35
CA ILE A 377 7.44 13.27 12.52
C ILE A 377 7.12 12.18 13.52
N ILE A 378 7.43 10.95 13.15
CA ILE A 378 7.21 9.76 13.95
C ILE A 378 8.55 9.31 14.49
N ASP A 379 8.78 9.51 15.77
CA ASP A 379 9.96 8.99 16.45
C ASP A 379 9.67 7.57 16.96
N VAL A 380 10.42 6.58 16.47
CA VAL A 380 10.31 5.19 16.90
C VAL A 380 11.29 4.95 18.04
N PRO A 381 10.82 4.71 19.27
CA PRO A 381 11.71 4.52 20.41
C PRO A 381 12.61 3.28 20.24
N GLU A 382 13.74 3.26 20.93
CA GLU A 382 14.61 2.09 21.00
C GLU A 382 13.83 0.86 21.50
N GLY A 383 14.07 -0.29 20.87
CA GLY A 383 13.37 -1.54 21.17
C GLY A 383 11.92 -1.61 20.68
N HIS A 384 11.44 -0.62 19.95
CA HIS A 384 10.10 -0.58 19.37
C HIS A 384 10.13 -0.62 17.85
N TYR A 385 9.03 -1.08 17.26
CA TYR A 385 8.81 -1.11 15.82
C TYR A 385 7.56 -0.32 15.46
N TYR A 386 7.60 0.39 14.35
CA TYR A 386 6.41 1.05 13.80
C TYR A 386 5.74 0.16 12.78
N MET A 387 4.53 -0.27 13.09
CA MET A 387 3.80 -1.30 12.37
C MET A 387 2.67 -0.68 11.57
N MET A 388 2.58 -0.98 10.28
CA MET A 388 1.48 -0.52 9.42
C MET A 388 0.81 -1.67 8.68
N GLY A 389 -0.48 -1.52 8.42
CA GLY A 389 -1.19 -2.42 7.53
C GLY A 389 -1.00 -2.04 6.07
N ASP A 390 -0.98 -3.05 5.19
CA ASP A 390 -0.89 -2.81 3.75
C ASP A 390 -2.17 -2.18 3.19
N ASN A 391 -3.31 -2.36 3.87
CA ASN A 391 -4.53 -1.61 3.63
C ASN A 391 -4.57 -0.36 4.50
N THR A 392 -3.93 0.69 4.05
CA THR A 392 -3.82 1.93 4.83
C THR A 392 -5.15 2.60 5.14
N LEU A 393 -6.17 2.40 4.29
CA LEU A 393 -7.51 2.97 4.47
C LEU A 393 -8.33 2.27 5.57
N GLN A 394 -7.98 1.03 5.92
CA GLN A 394 -8.76 0.21 6.86
C GLN A 394 -7.91 -0.41 7.97
N SER A 395 -6.66 -0.03 8.07
CA SER A 395 -5.76 -0.57 9.08
C SER A 395 -5.81 0.24 10.35
N ILE A 396 -6.15 -0.42 11.43
CA ILE A 396 -5.85 0.07 12.77
C ILE A 396 -4.44 -0.42 13.13
N ASP A 397 -3.49 0.49 13.12
CA ASP A 397 -2.06 0.20 13.29
C ASP A 397 -1.37 1.27 14.14
N SER A 398 -0.04 1.34 14.10
CA SER A 398 0.74 2.27 14.94
C SER A 398 0.36 3.74 14.77
N ARG A 399 -0.28 4.11 13.66
CA ARG A 399 -0.78 5.48 13.43
C ARG A 399 -1.88 5.89 14.41
N GLY A 400 -2.71 4.92 14.81
CA GLY A 400 -3.86 5.15 15.68
C GLY A 400 -3.75 4.44 17.05
N TRP A 401 -2.62 3.84 17.40
CA TRP A 401 -2.47 3.20 18.71
C TRP A 401 -2.04 4.23 19.75
N THR A 402 -2.91 4.51 20.67
CA THR A 402 -2.63 5.44 21.77
C THR A 402 -2.76 4.72 23.09
N ALA A 403 -1.65 4.62 23.83
CA ALA A 403 -1.63 4.09 25.18
C ALA A 403 -2.09 5.17 26.15
N ILE A 404 -2.88 4.77 27.14
CA ILE A 404 -3.20 5.60 28.32
C ILE A 404 -2.84 4.82 29.57
N THR A 405 -2.30 5.52 30.57
CA THR A 405 -2.09 4.98 31.91
C THR A 405 -2.97 5.76 32.89
N ILE A 406 -3.80 5.06 33.62
CA ILE A 406 -4.73 5.64 34.60
C ILE A 406 -4.37 5.11 35.98
N GLY A 407 -4.22 6.01 36.95
CA GLY A 407 -4.11 5.68 38.38
C GLY A 407 -5.48 5.37 38.96
N VAL A 408 -5.57 4.33 39.76
CA VAL A 408 -6.82 4.00 40.48
C VAL A 408 -6.53 3.68 41.93
N ASP A 409 -7.51 3.99 42.78
CA ASP A 409 -7.56 3.56 44.16
C ASP A 409 -8.08 2.11 44.30
N LYS A 410 -8.22 1.65 45.56
CA LYS A 410 -8.74 0.29 45.88
C LYS A 410 -10.18 0.03 45.40
N ASP A 411 -10.97 1.06 45.18
CA ASP A 411 -12.39 1.02 44.81
C ASP A 411 -12.60 1.31 43.30
N LEU A 412 -11.49 1.32 42.51
CA LEU A 412 -11.45 1.68 41.10
C LEU A 412 -11.90 3.11 40.78
N ASN A 413 -11.75 4.03 41.73
CA ASN A 413 -11.88 5.45 41.42
C ASN A 413 -10.59 5.94 40.74
N ILE A 414 -10.76 6.78 39.73
CA ILE A 414 -9.63 7.40 39.03
C ILE A 414 -9.00 8.44 39.94
N VAL A 415 -7.69 8.31 40.13
CA VAL A 415 -6.87 9.22 40.91
C VAL A 415 -5.63 9.64 40.14
N PRO A 416 -5.02 10.78 40.42
CA PRO A 416 -3.75 11.17 39.82
C PRO A 416 -2.66 10.08 40.00
N LEU A 417 -1.80 9.88 39.01
CA LEU A 417 -0.75 8.85 39.03
C LEU A 417 0.25 9.04 40.20
N ASP A 418 0.45 10.28 40.61
CA ASP A 418 1.32 10.70 41.72
C ASP A 418 0.61 10.81 43.05
N SER A 419 -0.70 10.51 43.09
CA SER A 419 -1.48 10.52 44.32
C SER A 419 -1.05 9.41 45.29
N PRO A 420 -0.96 9.68 46.60
CA PRO A 420 -0.75 8.64 47.62
C PRO A 420 -1.89 7.60 47.64
N ASP A 421 -3.05 7.92 47.11
CA ASP A 421 -4.21 7.03 47.01
C ASP A 421 -4.13 6.11 45.78
N CYS A 422 -3.18 6.33 44.89
CA CYS A 422 -2.96 5.48 43.71
C CYS A 422 -2.36 4.14 44.11
N VAL A 423 -3.20 3.12 44.24
CA VAL A 423 -2.77 1.76 44.62
C VAL A 423 -2.42 0.89 43.39
N ARG A 424 -2.92 1.24 42.22
CA ARG A 424 -2.68 0.52 40.97
C ARG A 424 -2.64 1.48 39.79
N GLN A 425 -1.70 1.24 38.87
CA GLN A 425 -1.68 1.86 37.55
C GLN A 425 -2.21 0.88 36.51
N ILE A 426 -3.17 1.31 35.72
CA ILE A 426 -3.79 0.52 34.68
C ILE A 426 -3.36 1.11 33.33
N ARG A 427 -2.67 0.33 32.54
CA ARG A 427 -2.30 0.70 31.18
C ARG A 427 -3.19 -0.01 30.18
N GLY A 428 -3.64 0.69 29.16
CA GLY A 428 -4.47 0.10 28.12
C GLY A 428 -4.60 1.01 26.92
N ASN A 429 -5.52 0.66 26.03
CA ASN A 429 -5.82 1.43 24.86
C ASN A 429 -6.73 2.61 25.24
N LYS A 430 -6.37 3.83 24.77
CA LYS A 430 -7.22 5.03 24.94
C LYS A 430 -8.56 4.90 24.19
N ARG A 431 -8.70 3.92 23.31
CA ARG A 431 -9.94 3.67 22.58
C ARG A 431 -11.04 3.22 23.51
N ALA A 432 -12.20 3.84 23.34
CA ALA A 432 -13.42 3.40 23.95
C ALA A 432 -13.93 2.10 23.26
N MET A 433 -14.49 1.20 24.08
CA MET A 433 -15.39 0.16 23.55
C MET A 433 -16.82 0.64 23.71
N ASP A 434 -17.63 0.47 22.67
CA ASP A 434 -19.05 0.52 22.85
C ASP A 434 -19.52 -0.77 23.57
N LEU A 435 -20.70 -0.71 24.20
CA LEU A 435 -21.26 -1.85 24.93
C LEU A 435 -21.65 -3.04 24.01
N SER A 436 -21.60 -2.87 22.70
CA SER A 436 -21.83 -3.92 21.71
C SER A 436 -20.60 -4.79 21.43
N GLY A 437 -19.43 -4.42 22.00
CA GLY A 437 -18.18 -5.14 21.83
C GLY A 437 -17.39 -4.80 20.57
N ALA A 438 -17.83 -3.84 19.77
CA ALA A 438 -17.05 -3.31 18.67
C ALA A 438 -16.12 -2.19 19.16
N PRO A 439 -14.82 -2.19 18.78
CA PRO A 439 -13.94 -1.07 19.10
C PRO A 439 -14.40 0.15 18.30
N ASP A 440 -14.87 1.20 19.01
CA ASP A 440 -15.14 2.48 18.38
C ASP A 440 -13.81 3.13 17.96
N ARG A 441 -13.84 3.87 16.86
CA ARG A 441 -12.65 4.54 16.29
C ARG A 441 -12.32 5.85 17.02
N ASP A 442 -13.24 6.33 17.89
CA ASP A 442 -13.02 7.54 18.64
C ASP A 442 -12.04 7.33 19.80
N GLU A 443 -11.09 8.23 19.92
CA GLU A 443 -9.94 8.16 20.83
C GLU A 443 -10.31 8.42 22.32
N THR A 444 -11.56 8.68 22.64
CA THR A 444 -12.01 9.01 23.98
C THR A 444 -12.65 7.80 24.68
N PRO A 445 -12.35 7.57 25.98
CA PRO A 445 -13.07 6.58 26.77
C PRO A 445 -14.56 6.88 26.78
N ILE A 446 -15.41 5.86 26.56
CA ILE A 446 -16.87 6.05 26.61
C ILE A 446 -17.25 6.43 28.03
N ALA A 447 -17.83 7.63 28.19
CA ALA A 447 -18.55 7.98 29.39
C ALA A 447 -19.90 7.26 29.37
N LEU A 448 -20.15 6.41 30.37
CA LEU A 448 -21.47 5.83 30.56
C LEU A 448 -22.50 6.94 30.91
N PRO A 449 -23.81 6.67 30.80
CA PRO A 449 -24.87 7.68 31.04
C PRO A 449 -24.85 8.37 32.40
N ASP A 450 -24.17 7.79 33.38
CA ASP A 450 -23.98 8.39 34.70
C ASP A 450 -22.86 9.45 34.77
N GLN A 451 -22.22 9.75 33.64
CA GLN A 451 -21.12 10.72 33.45
C GLN A 451 -19.87 10.53 34.33
N ASN A 452 -19.88 9.56 35.23
CA ASN A 452 -18.81 9.33 36.21
C ASN A 452 -18.15 7.95 36.09
N THR A 453 -18.55 7.16 35.09
CA THR A 453 -17.94 5.83 34.85
C THR A 453 -17.38 5.78 33.44
N ILE A 454 -16.16 5.27 33.30
CA ILE A 454 -15.55 4.97 32.02
C ILE A 454 -15.26 3.47 31.93
N ILE A 455 -15.34 2.95 30.72
CA ILE A 455 -14.92 1.58 30.41
C ILE A 455 -13.53 1.65 29.79
N MET A 456 -12.63 0.84 30.31
CA MET A 456 -11.27 0.70 29.77
C MET A 456 -10.95 -0.78 29.57
N ILE A 457 -10.25 -1.07 28.49
CA ILE A 457 -9.61 -2.37 28.31
C ILE A 457 -8.15 -2.21 28.66
N ASP A 458 -7.69 -3.00 29.61
CA ASP A 458 -6.28 -2.98 29.99
C ASP A 458 -5.41 -3.75 28.97
N GLU A 459 -4.10 -3.66 29.14
CA GLU A 459 -3.14 -4.31 28.26
C GLU A 459 -3.21 -5.85 28.29
N PHE A 460 -3.92 -6.44 29.24
CA PHE A 460 -4.16 -7.89 29.34
C PHE A 460 -5.49 -8.31 28.71
N GLY A 461 -6.32 -7.34 28.29
CA GLY A 461 -7.65 -7.57 27.71
C GLY A 461 -8.76 -7.65 28.75
N GLU A 462 -8.51 -7.23 29.98
CA GLU A 462 -9.53 -7.13 31.03
C GLU A 462 -10.37 -5.87 30.83
N ILE A 463 -11.69 -6.03 30.89
CA ILE A 463 -12.63 -4.89 30.78
C ILE A 463 -12.87 -4.35 32.17
N LEU A 464 -12.44 -3.12 32.39
CA LEU A 464 -12.53 -2.46 33.69
C LEU A 464 -13.54 -1.32 33.64
N ARG A 465 -14.34 -1.19 34.69
CA ARG A 465 -15.22 -0.03 34.91
C ARG A 465 -14.57 0.86 35.94
N LEU A 466 -14.13 2.01 35.52
CA LEU A 466 -13.44 3.00 36.36
C LEU A 466 -14.38 4.14 36.69
N LYS A 467 -14.37 4.60 37.95
CA LYS A 467 -15.19 5.70 38.39
C LYS A 467 -14.40 7.01 38.42
N GLY A 468 -15.01 8.08 37.91
CA GLY A 468 -14.37 9.37 37.78
C GLY A 468 -14.04 9.77 36.38
N GLN A 469 -13.48 10.96 36.20
CA GLN A 469 -13.01 11.47 34.90
C GLN A 469 -11.49 11.42 34.86
N PRO A 470 -10.87 11.00 33.79
CA PRO A 470 -9.41 11.14 33.62
C PRO A 470 -9.12 12.65 33.66
N GLY A 471 -8.25 13.07 34.58
CA GLY A 471 -7.78 14.45 34.60
C GLY A 471 -7.16 14.79 33.25
N SER A 472 -7.48 15.97 32.72
CA SER A 472 -6.78 16.57 31.61
C SER A 472 -5.32 16.85 32.04
N ASN A 473 -4.41 15.96 31.71
CA ASN A 473 -2.97 16.25 31.76
C ASN A 473 -2.49 16.68 30.38
#